data_4b5ab2be63d5de44adc873fe3fbfc8d1
#
_entry.id   4b5ab2be63d5de44adc873fe3fbfc8d1
#
_cell.length_a   1.000
_cell.length_b   1.000
_cell.length_c   1.000
_cell.angle_alpha   90.00
_cell.angle_beta   90.00
_cell.angle_gamma   90.00
#
_symmetry.space_group_name_H-M   'P 1'
#
loop_
_entity.id
_entity.type
_entity.pdbx_description
1 polymer ?
#
loop_
_entity_poly.entity_id
_entity_poly.type
_entity_poly.pdbx_seq_one_letter_code
_entity_poly.pdbx_strand_id
1 'polypeptide(L)'
;MRKKILAGMLAALMAVSMLTGCSGRPDNAKNNSAADDSKKKTEKVELTVWAGAEDREYLKKVADNFIKEHSSEADITIIHKDMVEGECRSNLLGNVLKGADVYTTTDGDISAIAAGGAADPVQNADTVKNENLASAVKAVTVNNTIYGYPITADNGYFLYYNKKYLKASDVKSLDRILSIAAKNNKKFAMDWTSGWYLYAFYGQTGLKVKLNKDGVTNSCNWNSTQNQIKGTDVANSLIRIGKNKGFENTTDWLTGIKKGKVIACVSGIWDEAAIKKMYGKNYAASMLPAYNCNGKKVQMSTYFGYKMLGVNPYSKNKEWAHKLAQYISNEDNQKLRFEMRGQGPSNIKAGKADEIKKSQAVQAILAQQTYSELQRLGGNFWTPSSNLGKALANNSISGNLQNYLDKIVKQINASTVQ
;
A
#
# COMPACT_ATOMS: atom_id res chain seq x y z
N MET A 1 39.85 19.83 43.23
CA MET A 1 39.62 19.72 44.70
C MET A 1 38.46 18.78 44.86
N ARG A 2 38.73 17.56 45.29
CA ARG A 2 38.46 16.98 46.62
C ARG A 2 36.94 17.00 46.94
N LYS A 3 36.23 15.95 47.32
CA LYS A 3 36.45 14.62 47.88
C LYS A 3 35.09 13.92 47.90
N LYS A 4 34.92 12.65 47.52
CA LYS A 4 34.96 11.44 48.37
C LYS A 4 33.70 11.21 49.24
N ILE A 5 32.97 10.13 48.96
CA ILE A 5 32.79 8.86 49.74
C ILE A 5 31.65 8.93 50.77
N LEU A 6 30.65 8.03 50.70
CA LEU A 6 30.60 6.84 51.58
C LEU A 6 29.53 5.87 51.15
N ALA A 7 29.93 4.59 51.16
CA ALA A 7 29.13 3.38 51.06
C ALA A 7 28.54 3.05 52.41
N GLY A 8 27.49 2.23 52.43
CA GLY A 8 26.93 1.60 53.64
C GLY A 8 26.10 0.40 53.28
N MET A 9 26.72 -0.78 53.30
CA MET A 9 26.07 -2.10 53.44
C MET A 9 25.31 -2.19 54.76
N LEU A 10 24.20 -2.95 54.76
CA LEU A 10 24.03 -3.98 55.79
C LEU A 10 23.06 -5.08 55.34
N ALA A 11 23.50 -6.30 55.61
CA ALA A 11 22.90 -7.57 55.22
C ALA A 11 22.03 -8.16 56.36
N ALA A 12 21.15 -9.08 55.92
CA ALA A 12 20.69 -10.32 56.57
C ALA A 12 20.00 -10.28 57.93
N LEU A 13 18.85 -10.96 57.97
CA LEU A 13 18.69 -12.07 58.97
C LEU A 13 17.49 -12.93 58.59
N MET A 14 17.80 -14.24 58.43
CA MET A 14 16.83 -15.35 58.41
C MET A 14 16.30 -15.59 59.84
N ALA A 15 15.08 -16.10 59.94
CA ALA A 15 14.70 -16.96 61.04
C ALA A 15 13.66 -18.00 60.60
N VAL A 16 14.10 -19.24 60.65
CA VAL A 16 13.36 -20.49 60.56
C VAL A 16 12.74 -20.76 61.92
N SER A 17 11.50 -21.28 61.95
CA SER A 17 11.01 -22.09 63.09
C SER A 17 10.06 -23.17 62.61
N MET A 18 10.59 -24.40 62.56
CA MET A 18 9.80 -25.64 62.65
C MET A 18 9.46 -25.92 64.15
N LEU A 19 8.36 -26.62 64.41
CA LEU A 19 8.18 -27.72 65.33
C LEU A 19 6.69 -28.03 65.50
N THR A 20 6.22 -29.14 64.91
CA THR A 20 5.87 -30.47 65.51
C THR A 20 4.80 -30.51 66.63
N GLY A 21 3.82 -31.35 66.38
CA GLY A 21 2.90 -31.88 67.43
C GLY A 21 1.87 -32.83 66.80
N CYS A 22 2.10 -34.17 67.02
CA CYS A 22 1.18 -35.27 66.68
C CYS A 22 0.03 -35.38 67.68
N SER A 23 -1.14 -35.81 67.21
CA SER A 23 -1.77 -37.14 67.57
C SER A 23 -3.30 -37.07 67.60
N GLY A 24 -3.95 -38.08 67.04
CA GLY A 24 -5.33 -38.46 67.41
C GLY A 24 -6.24 -38.72 66.19
N ARG A 25 -6.36 -39.98 65.74
CA ARG A 25 -7.44 -40.59 64.95
C ARG A 25 -8.61 -40.99 65.91
N PRO A 26 -9.89 -41.28 65.46
CA PRO A 26 -10.31 -41.78 64.13
C PRO A 26 -11.69 -41.30 63.62
N ASP A 27 -11.89 -41.66 62.34
CA ASP A 27 -13.12 -42.03 61.61
C ASP A 27 -14.35 -41.12 61.53
N ASN A 28 -14.63 -40.61 60.34
CA ASN A 28 -15.78 -41.08 59.56
C ASN A 28 -15.78 -40.49 58.16
N ALA A 29 -15.95 -41.34 57.15
CA ALA A 29 -16.06 -41.06 55.76
C ALA A 29 -17.30 -40.23 55.41
N LYS A 30 -17.13 -39.17 54.63
CA LYS A 30 -18.09 -38.77 53.59
C LYS A 30 -17.31 -38.15 52.42
N ASN A 31 -17.32 -38.91 51.35
CA ASN A 31 -16.98 -38.41 49.99
C ASN A 31 -17.74 -37.11 49.70
N ASN A 32 -17.01 -36.01 49.54
CA ASN A 32 -17.43 -34.92 48.71
C ASN A 32 -16.28 -34.60 47.75
N SER A 33 -16.37 -35.17 46.58
CA SER A 33 -15.60 -34.72 45.41
C SER A 33 -16.00 -33.26 45.15
N ALA A 34 -15.31 -32.32 45.77
CA ALA A 34 -15.29 -30.95 45.27
C ALA A 34 -14.52 -31.01 43.94
N ALA A 35 -15.26 -31.00 42.83
CA ALA A 35 -14.69 -30.69 41.56
C ALA A 35 -13.99 -29.34 41.71
N ASP A 36 -12.67 -29.34 41.58
CA ASP A 36 -11.85 -28.15 41.46
C ASP A 36 -12.17 -27.52 40.11
N ASP A 37 -13.25 -26.72 40.10
CA ASP A 37 -13.65 -25.89 38.95
C ASP A 37 -12.73 -24.65 38.93
N SER A 38 -11.43 -24.92 38.83
CA SER A 38 -10.48 -23.88 38.43
C SER A 38 -10.75 -23.52 37.00
N LYS A 39 -11.82 -22.75 36.74
CA LYS A 39 -12.00 -22.01 35.49
C LYS A 39 -10.72 -21.19 35.28
N LYS A 40 -9.85 -21.70 34.42
CA LYS A 40 -8.70 -20.94 33.90
C LYS A 40 -9.24 -19.60 33.44
N LYS A 41 -8.92 -18.52 34.15
CA LYS A 41 -9.38 -17.17 33.80
C LYS A 41 -8.84 -16.87 32.41
N THR A 42 -9.70 -16.90 31.41
CA THR A 42 -9.33 -16.66 30.01
C THR A 42 -8.70 -15.25 29.92
N GLU A 43 -7.55 -15.15 29.33
CA GLU A 43 -6.88 -13.85 29.10
C GLU A 43 -7.80 -12.92 28.31
N LYS A 44 -7.93 -11.66 28.75
CA LYS A 44 -8.66 -10.63 28.01
C LYS A 44 -7.71 -9.89 27.09
N VAL A 45 -8.00 -9.91 25.80
CA VAL A 45 -7.20 -9.30 24.75
C VAL A 45 -8.05 -8.29 23.99
N GLU A 46 -7.63 -7.04 23.99
CA GLU A 46 -8.22 -5.99 23.14
C GLU A 46 -7.18 -5.55 22.11
N LEU A 47 -7.55 -5.58 20.83
CA LEU A 47 -6.72 -5.17 19.69
C LEU A 47 -7.42 -4.09 18.87
N THR A 48 -6.71 -3.02 18.57
CA THR A 48 -7.16 -1.99 17.64
C THR A 48 -6.49 -2.18 16.28
N VAL A 49 -7.29 -2.13 15.21
CA VAL A 49 -6.82 -2.22 13.82
C VAL A 49 -7.11 -0.91 13.11
N TRP A 50 -6.08 -0.26 12.57
CA TRP A 50 -6.22 0.88 11.64
C TRP A 50 -6.22 0.40 10.20
N ALA A 51 -7.30 0.69 9.46
CA ALA A 51 -7.43 0.41 8.03
C ALA A 51 -8.45 1.35 7.39
N GLY A 52 -8.47 1.43 6.06
CA GLY A 52 -9.45 2.25 5.35
C GLY A 52 -10.90 1.84 5.63
N ALA A 53 -11.82 2.81 5.59
CA ALA A 53 -13.25 2.58 5.81
C ALA A 53 -13.84 1.55 4.83
N GLU A 54 -13.28 1.47 3.64
CA GLU A 54 -13.65 0.52 2.60
C GLU A 54 -13.33 -0.94 2.94
N ASP A 55 -12.42 -1.19 3.88
CA ASP A 55 -12.06 -2.54 4.35
C ASP A 55 -12.89 -3.01 5.55
N ARG A 56 -13.81 -2.18 6.07
CA ARG A 56 -14.55 -2.44 7.32
C ARG A 56 -15.30 -3.77 7.29
N GLU A 57 -16.08 -4.02 6.24
CA GLU A 57 -16.86 -5.26 6.13
C GLU A 57 -15.96 -6.51 5.99
N TYR A 58 -14.88 -6.39 5.23
CA TYR A 58 -13.88 -7.44 5.11
C TYR A 58 -13.22 -7.74 6.46
N LEU A 59 -12.70 -6.71 7.12
CA LEU A 59 -12.01 -6.86 8.41
C LEU A 59 -12.94 -7.36 9.51
N LYS A 60 -14.22 -6.92 9.49
CA LYS A 60 -15.21 -7.48 10.42
C LYS A 60 -15.34 -8.99 10.26
N LYS A 61 -15.49 -9.49 9.04
CA LYS A 61 -15.62 -10.93 8.77
C LYS A 61 -14.37 -11.70 9.21
N VAL A 62 -13.18 -11.15 8.92
CA VAL A 62 -11.91 -11.76 9.32
C VAL A 62 -11.74 -11.76 10.84
N ALA A 63 -12.11 -10.66 11.52
CA ALA A 63 -12.07 -10.54 12.97
C ALA A 63 -13.01 -11.54 13.65
N ASP A 64 -14.25 -11.66 13.17
CA ASP A 64 -15.23 -12.62 13.69
C ASP A 64 -14.70 -14.08 13.60
N ASN A 65 -14.06 -14.43 12.48
CA ASN A 65 -13.44 -15.75 12.29
C ASN A 65 -12.24 -15.95 13.22
N PHE A 66 -11.36 -14.97 13.34
CA PHE A 66 -10.21 -15.02 14.24
C PHE A 66 -10.62 -15.20 15.70
N ILE A 67 -11.59 -14.42 16.19
CA ILE A 67 -12.15 -14.52 17.55
C ILE A 67 -12.72 -15.91 17.78
N LYS A 68 -13.47 -16.45 16.83
CA LYS A 68 -14.05 -17.78 16.92
C LYS A 68 -12.98 -18.87 17.02
N GLU A 69 -11.95 -18.79 16.17
CA GLU A 69 -10.86 -19.78 16.12
C GLU A 69 -10.05 -19.80 17.44
N HIS A 70 -9.83 -18.64 18.05
CA HIS A 70 -9.03 -18.49 19.26
C HIS A 70 -9.86 -18.40 20.55
N SER A 71 -11.17 -18.69 20.51
CA SER A 71 -12.09 -18.55 21.65
C SER A 71 -11.73 -19.40 22.88
N SER A 72 -10.98 -20.51 22.69
CA SER A 72 -10.47 -21.35 23.78
C SER A 72 -9.16 -20.82 24.40
N GLU A 73 -8.45 -19.89 23.72
CA GLU A 73 -7.18 -19.34 24.16
C GLU A 73 -7.36 -18.03 24.92
N ALA A 74 -8.21 -17.12 24.40
CA ALA A 74 -8.43 -15.80 24.97
C ALA A 74 -9.84 -15.25 24.71
N ASP A 75 -10.27 -14.29 25.55
CA ASP A 75 -11.46 -13.45 25.35
C ASP A 75 -11.03 -12.22 24.53
N ILE A 76 -11.19 -12.30 23.21
CA ILE A 76 -10.60 -11.35 22.26
C ILE A 76 -11.66 -10.35 21.78
N THR A 77 -11.33 -9.06 21.82
CA THR A 77 -12.07 -7.97 21.21
C THR A 77 -11.20 -7.30 20.16
N ILE A 78 -11.71 -7.12 18.93
CA ILE A 78 -11.02 -6.43 17.83
C ILE A 78 -11.81 -5.20 17.43
N ILE A 79 -11.17 -4.02 17.48
CA ILE A 79 -11.77 -2.72 17.19
C ILE A 79 -11.16 -2.16 15.90
N HIS A 80 -11.94 -2.09 14.84
CA HIS A 80 -11.55 -1.37 13.62
C HIS A 80 -11.74 0.13 13.78
N LYS A 81 -10.73 0.92 13.43
CA LYS A 81 -10.79 2.37 13.33
C LYS A 81 -10.37 2.79 11.93
N ASP A 82 -11.21 3.63 11.30
CA ASP A 82 -10.94 4.14 9.96
C ASP A 82 -9.66 4.99 9.96
N MET A 83 -8.73 4.60 9.12
CA MET A 83 -7.46 5.29 8.90
C MET A 83 -6.98 4.96 7.48
N VAL A 84 -6.88 5.95 6.62
CA VAL A 84 -6.31 5.74 5.29
C VAL A 84 -4.81 5.54 5.38
N GLU A 85 -4.26 4.67 4.52
CA GLU A 85 -2.85 4.26 4.58
C GLU A 85 -1.89 5.47 4.53
N GLY A 86 -2.20 6.50 3.73
CA GLY A 86 -1.38 7.70 3.61
C GLY A 86 -1.28 8.55 4.87
N GLU A 87 -2.24 8.43 5.80
CA GLU A 87 -2.24 9.15 7.09
C GLU A 87 -1.61 8.32 8.22
N CYS A 88 -1.51 7.01 8.03
CA CYS A 88 -1.05 6.08 9.06
C CYS A 88 0.35 6.45 9.56
N ARG A 89 1.28 6.74 8.64
CA ARG A 89 2.66 7.13 8.99
C ARG A 89 2.70 8.36 9.90
N SER A 90 2.01 9.43 9.53
CA SER A 90 2.03 10.68 10.31
C SER A 90 1.40 10.49 11.69
N ASN A 91 0.31 9.72 11.78
CA ASN A 91 -0.36 9.44 13.06
C ASN A 91 0.50 8.55 13.97
N LEU A 92 1.16 7.51 13.44
CA LEU A 92 2.06 6.66 14.22
C LEU A 92 3.29 7.42 14.72
N LEU A 93 3.97 8.15 13.82
CA LEU A 93 5.18 8.90 14.18
C LEU A 93 4.87 10.11 15.08
N GLY A 94 3.64 10.64 15.01
CA GLY A 94 3.18 11.69 15.91
C GLY A 94 3.00 11.22 17.36
N ASN A 95 2.47 10.01 17.57
CA ASN A 95 2.34 9.39 18.89
C ASN A 95 2.14 7.87 18.79
N VAL A 96 3.24 7.13 18.78
CA VAL A 96 3.22 5.67 18.64
C VAL A 96 2.48 4.96 19.79
N LEU A 97 2.50 5.53 21.01
CA LEU A 97 1.81 4.95 22.17
C LEU A 97 0.27 5.02 22.07
N LYS A 98 -0.26 5.88 21.20
CA LYS A 98 -1.69 5.97 20.87
C LYS A 98 -2.03 5.33 19.53
N GLY A 99 -1.04 4.80 18.83
CA GLY A 99 -1.22 4.07 17.58
C GLY A 99 -2.00 2.77 17.78
N ALA A 100 -2.61 2.26 16.70
CA ALA A 100 -3.25 0.96 16.72
C ALA A 100 -2.24 -0.17 16.96
N ASP A 101 -2.71 -1.32 17.45
CA ASP A 101 -1.89 -2.53 17.64
C ASP A 101 -1.47 -3.11 16.28
N VAL A 102 -2.39 -3.12 15.33
CA VAL A 102 -2.17 -3.51 13.93
C VAL A 102 -2.62 -2.37 13.02
N TYR A 103 -1.86 -2.06 11.99
CA TYR A 103 -2.20 -0.96 11.07
C TYR A 103 -1.88 -1.32 9.62
N THR A 104 -2.70 -0.84 8.68
CA THR A 104 -2.38 -0.91 7.25
C THR A 104 -1.46 0.23 6.84
N THR A 105 -0.48 -0.08 6.00
CA THR A 105 0.43 0.91 5.43
C THR A 105 0.90 0.47 4.03
N THR A 106 1.71 1.31 3.38
CA THR A 106 2.26 1.05 2.05
C THR A 106 3.78 0.87 2.10
N ASP A 107 4.34 0.32 1.03
CA ASP A 107 5.80 0.20 0.85
C ASP A 107 6.53 1.56 0.81
N GLY A 108 5.82 2.64 0.47
CA GLY A 108 6.37 4.00 0.52
C GLY A 108 6.63 4.51 1.94
N ASP A 109 5.91 4.02 2.93
CA ASP A 109 5.93 4.53 4.30
C ASP A 109 6.63 3.62 5.30
N ILE A 110 6.68 2.30 5.03
CA ILE A 110 7.20 1.33 6.02
C ILE A 110 8.65 1.62 6.45
N SER A 111 9.48 2.12 5.55
CA SER A 111 10.88 2.46 5.89
C SER A 111 10.96 3.59 6.91
N ALA A 112 10.12 4.62 6.78
CA ALA A 112 10.07 5.73 7.73
C ALA A 112 9.43 5.31 9.06
N ILE A 113 8.39 4.46 9.03
CA ILE A 113 7.73 3.92 10.22
C ILE A 113 8.73 3.05 11.02
N ALA A 114 9.46 2.16 10.34
CA ALA A 114 10.48 1.31 10.97
C ALA A 114 11.64 2.14 11.54
N ALA A 115 12.15 3.12 10.79
CA ALA A 115 13.22 4.01 11.27
C ALA A 115 12.79 4.85 12.48
N GLY A 116 11.51 5.24 12.54
CA GLY A 116 10.92 5.93 13.68
C GLY A 116 10.58 5.03 14.88
N GLY A 117 10.90 3.73 14.83
CA GLY A 117 10.65 2.78 15.91
C GLY A 117 9.15 2.48 16.12
N ALA A 118 8.32 2.65 15.08
CA ALA A 118 6.88 2.45 15.14
C ALA A 118 6.39 1.17 14.43
N ALA A 119 7.31 0.33 13.98
CA ALA A 119 7.04 -1.01 13.44
C ALA A 119 7.84 -2.06 14.19
N ASP A 120 7.19 -3.13 14.64
CA ASP A 120 7.83 -4.32 15.19
C ASP A 120 8.27 -5.27 14.06
N PRO A 121 9.45 -5.89 14.10
CA PRO A 121 9.82 -6.95 13.17
C PRO A 121 8.82 -8.10 13.20
N VAL A 122 8.48 -8.67 12.04
CA VAL A 122 7.57 -9.82 11.99
C VAL A 122 8.14 -11.03 12.73
N GLN A 123 7.30 -11.76 13.47
CA GLN A 123 7.75 -12.92 14.24
C GLN A 123 8.06 -14.13 13.35
N ASN A 124 7.36 -14.29 12.22
CA ASN A 124 7.49 -15.45 11.32
C ASN A 124 8.06 -15.05 9.96
N ALA A 125 9.28 -14.50 9.95
CA ALA A 125 9.91 -13.97 8.73
C ALA A 125 10.01 -15.00 7.58
N ASP A 126 10.26 -16.27 7.90
CA ASP A 126 10.37 -17.31 6.88
C ASP A 126 9.01 -17.68 6.27
N THR A 127 7.94 -17.67 7.05
CA THR A 127 6.56 -17.82 6.54
C THR A 127 6.24 -16.69 5.57
N VAL A 128 6.51 -15.44 5.97
CA VAL A 128 6.29 -14.26 5.09
C VAL A 128 7.09 -14.38 3.79
N LYS A 129 8.36 -14.81 3.85
CA LYS A 129 9.19 -15.00 2.64
C LYS A 129 8.67 -16.09 1.71
N ASN A 130 8.26 -17.24 2.28
CA ASN A 130 7.91 -18.42 1.50
C ASN A 130 6.49 -18.33 0.89
N GLU A 131 5.59 -17.61 1.54
CA GLU A 131 4.20 -17.54 1.11
C GLU A 131 3.88 -16.36 0.19
N ASN A 132 4.73 -15.34 0.13
CA ASN A 132 4.46 -14.13 -0.63
C ASN A 132 5.39 -13.96 -1.84
N LEU A 133 4.94 -13.17 -2.81
CA LEU A 133 5.74 -12.76 -3.96
C LEU A 133 7.05 -12.11 -3.49
N ALA A 134 8.16 -12.47 -4.11
CA ALA A 134 9.49 -11.94 -3.74
C ALA A 134 9.54 -10.39 -3.75
N SER A 135 8.80 -9.77 -4.67
CA SER A 135 8.64 -8.31 -4.76
C SER A 135 7.87 -7.72 -3.56
N ALA A 136 6.83 -8.42 -3.08
CA ALA A 136 6.09 -8.03 -1.87
C ALA A 136 6.97 -8.16 -0.62
N VAL A 137 7.75 -9.25 -0.51
CA VAL A 137 8.72 -9.44 0.57
C VAL A 137 9.77 -8.33 0.56
N LYS A 138 10.30 -7.98 -0.61
CA LYS A 138 11.24 -6.85 -0.75
C LYS A 138 10.61 -5.52 -0.31
N ALA A 139 9.33 -5.32 -0.60
CA ALA A 139 8.61 -4.09 -0.22
C ALA A 139 8.47 -3.91 1.30
N VAL A 140 8.33 -4.99 2.07
CA VAL A 140 8.24 -4.98 3.54
C VAL A 140 9.57 -5.09 4.26
N THR A 141 10.69 -5.21 3.50
CA THR A 141 12.04 -5.38 4.07
C THR A 141 12.77 -4.04 4.15
N VAL A 142 13.25 -3.70 5.34
CA VAL A 142 14.07 -2.51 5.62
C VAL A 142 15.34 -2.99 6.32
N ASN A 143 16.51 -2.66 5.78
CA ASN A 143 17.82 -3.06 6.34
C ASN A 143 17.89 -4.55 6.69
N ASN A 144 17.46 -5.43 5.76
CA ASN A 144 17.41 -6.89 5.90
C ASN A 144 16.41 -7.43 6.95
N THR A 145 15.61 -6.59 7.57
CA THR A 145 14.56 -6.98 8.53
C THR A 145 13.19 -6.79 7.90
N ILE A 146 12.30 -7.76 8.07
CA ILE A 146 10.92 -7.69 7.59
C ILE A 146 10.06 -7.03 8.67
N TYR A 147 9.39 -5.93 8.32
CA TYR A 147 8.57 -5.12 9.23
C TYR A 147 7.07 -5.14 8.92
N GLY A 148 6.64 -5.93 7.95
CA GLY A 148 5.22 -5.98 7.60
C GLY A 148 4.79 -7.32 7.03
N TYR A 149 3.50 -7.61 7.16
CA TYR A 149 2.80 -8.75 6.56
C TYR A 149 2.13 -8.28 5.28
N PRO A 150 2.61 -8.69 4.08
CA PRO A 150 2.01 -8.27 2.82
C PRO A 150 0.57 -8.74 2.68
N ILE A 151 -0.34 -7.90 2.21
CA ILE A 151 -1.76 -8.23 2.00
C ILE A 151 -2.25 -8.04 0.58
N THR A 152 -1.64 -7.13 -0.18
CA THR A 152 -1.94 -6.98 -1.62
C THR A 152 -0.68 -6.76 -2.44
N ALA A 153 -0.78 -7.04 -3.73
CA ALA A 153 0.25 -6.81 -4.74
C ALA A 153 -0.34 -6.08 -5.95
N ASP A 154 -1.19 -5.09 -5.74
CA ASP A 154 -2.01 -4.47 -6.77
C ASP A 154 -2.15 -2.94 -6.63
N ASN A 155 -1.37 -2.31 -5.77
CA ASN A 155 -1.37 -0.86 -5.62
C ASN A 155 -0.62 -0.19 -6.79
N GLY A 156 -1.26 -0.21 -7.94
CA GLY A 156 -0.80 0.39 -9.18
C GLY A 156 -1.99 0.79 -10.05
N TYR A 157 -1.72 1.31 -11.23
CA TYR A 157 -2.76 1.73 -12.16
C TYR A 157 -2.52 1.14 -13.56
N PHE A 158 -3.63 0.96 -14.28
CA PHE A 158 -3.66 0.36 -15.61
C PHE A 158 -4.82 0.96 -16.41
N LEU A 159 -5.06 0.47 -17.61
CA LEU A 159 -6.07 0.98 -18.53
C LEU A 159 -7.38 0.20 -18.40
N TYR A 160 -8.47 0.90 -18.15
CA TYR A 160 -9.83 0.44 -18.41
C TYR A 160 -10.34 0.96 -19.74
N TYR A 161 -11.09 0.15 -20.50
CA TYR A 161 -11.65 0.58 -21.76
C TYR A 161 -12.98 -0.11 -22.10
N ASN A 162 -13.76 0.57 -22.94
CA ASN A 162 -15.04 0.09 -23.43
C ASN A 162 -14.90 -0.57 -24.82
N LYS A 163 -15.12 -1.89 -24.87
CA LYS A 163 -15.02 -2.71 -26.10
C LYS A 163 -15.98 -2.29 -27.22
N LYS A 164 -17.03 -1.51 -26.93
CA LYS A 164 -17.90 -0.94 -27.95
C LYS A 164 -17.12 -0.01 -28.90
N TYR A 165 -16.09 0.66 -28.41
CA TYR A 165 -15.33 1.68 -29.16
C TYR A 165 -13.90 1.23 -29.47
N LEU A 166 -13.27 0.46 -28.62
CA LEU A 166 -11.84 0.11 -28.67
C LEU A 166 -11.66 -1.39 -28.71
N LYS A 167 -10.85 -1.87 -29.66
CA LYS A 167 -10.39 -3.28 -29.72
C LYS A 167 -9.11 -3.47 -28.91
N ALA A 168 -8.76 -4.69 -28.57
CA ALA A 168 -7.51 -5.02 -27.87
C ALA A 168 -6.24 -4.58 -28.63
N SER A 169 -6.29 -4.50 -29.96
CA SER A 169 -5.20 -3.95 -30.78
C SER A 169 -5.08 -2.42 -30.66
N ASP A 170 -6.19 -1.70 -30.52
CA ASP A 170 -6.21 -0.24 -30.45
C ASP A 170 -5.60 0.27 -29.14
N VAL A 171 -5.82 -0.47 -28.03
CA VAL A 171 -5.38 -0.06 -26.70
C VAL A 171 -3.88 -0.25 -26.44
N LYS A 172 -3.14 -0.77 -27.41
CA LYS A 172 -1.67 -0.83 -27.37
C LYS A 172 -0.99 0.52 -27.66
N SER A 173 -1.74 1.49 -28.15
CA SER A 173 -1.24 2.84 -28.52
C SER A 173 -2.15 3.92 -27.97
N LEU A 174 -1.60 4.84 -27.17
CA LEU A 174 -2.33 5.99 -26.64
C LEU A 174 -2.78 6.92 -27.79
N ASP A 175 -1.93 7.13 -28.79
CA ASP A 175 -2.27 7.97 -29.95
C ASP A 175 -3.48 7.37 -30.71
N ARG A 176 -3.57 6.04 -30.78
CA ARG A 176 -4.72 5.35 -31.40
C ARG A 176 -5.99 5.51 -30.56
N ILE A 177 -5.89 5.33 -29.24
CA ILE A 177 -7.01 5.56 -28.32
C ILE A 177 -7.55 6.98 -28.46
N LEU A 178 -6.67 7.98 -28.44
CA LEU A 178 -7.02 9.40 -28.57
C LEU A 178 -7.68 9.72 -29.92
N SER A 179 -7.17 9.14 -31.00
CA SER A 179 -7.77 9.31 -32.33
C SER A 179 -9.19 8.75 -32.41
N ILE A 180 -9.41 7.54 -31.85
CA ILE A 180 -10.74 6.92 -31.84
C ILE A 180 -11.69 7.70 -30.92
N ALA A 181 -11.21 8.12 -29.75
CA ALA A 181 -11.99 8.94 -28.81
C ALA A 181 -12.44 10.24 -29.46
N ALA A 182 -11.50 11.00 -30.08
CA ALA A 182 -11.81 12.25 -30.76
C ALA A 182 -12.80 12.07 -31.90
N LYS A 183 -12.61 11.04 -32.76
CA LYS A 183 -13.51 10.72 -33.88
C LYS A 183 -14.95 10.43 -33.45
N ASN A 184 -15.11 9.84 -32.26
CA ASN A 184 -16.42 9.49 -31.70
C ASN A 184 -16.98 10.56 -30.75
N ASN A 185 -16.37 11.73 -30.65
CA ASN A 185 -16.69 12.76 -29.65
C ASN A 185 -16.70 12.20 -28.22
N LYS A 186 -15.72 11.36 -27.91
CA LYS A 186 -15.48 10.71 -26.62
C LYS A 186 -14.12 11.09 -26.06
N LYS A 187 -13.82 10.59 -24.84
CA LYS A 187 -12.61 10.91 -24.10
C LYS A 187 -11.88 9.66 -23.64
N PHE A 188 -10.56 9.75 -23.65
CA PHE A 188 -9.65 9.04 -22.75
C PHE A 188 -9.37 9.95 -21.55
N ALA A 189 -9.54 9.47 -20.34
CA ALA A 189 -9.40 10.23 -19.10
C ALA A 189 -8.22 9.76 -18.26
N MET A 190 -7.44 10.72 -17.73
CA MET A 190 -6.34 10.44 -16.80
C MET A 190 -6.04 11.70 -15.99
N ASP A 191 -5.65 11.55 -14.71
CA ASP A 191 -5.29 12.69 -13.85
C ASP A 191 -3.79 12.98 -13.88
N TRP A 192 -3.40 14.06 -14.57
CA TRP A 192 -2.02 14.54 -14.57
C TRP A 192 -1.71 15.53 -13.43
N THR A 193 -2.70 15.88 -12.63
CA THR A 193 -2.49 16.72 -11.45
C THR A 193 -1.90 15.93 -10.28
N SER A 194 -1.76 14.62 -10.44
CA SER A 194 -1.05 13.74 -9.54
C SER A 194 0.29 13.31 -10.13
N GLY A 195 1.39 13.58 -9.41
CA GLY A 195 2.73 13.10 -9.78
C GLY A 195 2.81 11.58 -9.90
N TRP A 196 1.92 10.87 -9.19
CA TRP A 196 1.80 9.42 -9.25
C TRP A 196 1.40 8.93 -10.64
N TYR A 197 0.37 9.53 -11.24
CA TYR A 197 -0.04 9.22 -12.61
C TYR A 197 0.89 9.83 -13.67
N LEU A 198 1.45 11.02 -13.39
CA LEU A 198 2.37 11.67 -14.34
C LEU A 198 3.62 10.84 -14.62
N TYR A 199 4.08 10.05 -13.62
CA TYR A 199 5.21 9.13 -13.78
C TYR A 199 5.03 8.17 -14.97
N ALA A 200 3.80 7.87 -15.38
CA ALA A 200 3.51 6.99 -16.51
C ALA A 200 4.25 7.36 -17.79
N PHE A 201 4.52 8.63 -18.00
CA PHE A 201 5.17 9.15 -19.18
C PHE A 201 6.70 9.20 -19.06
N TYR A 202 7.26 9.08 -17.86
CA TYR A 202 8.70 9.22 -17.61
C TYR A 202 9.40 7.87 -17.42
N GLY A 203 8.74 6.85 -16.89
CA GLY A 203 9.37 5.63 -16.38
C GLY A 203 10.22 4.84 -17.38
N GLN A 204 9.85 4.80 -18.68
CA GLN A 204 10.58 4.05 -19.71
C GLN A 204 11.38 4.96 -20.69
N THR A 205 11.60 6.22 -20.32
CA THR A 205 12.33 7.19 -21.16
C THR A 205 13.83 7.20 -20.88
N GLY A 206 14.29 6.56 -19.81
CA GLY A 206 15.64 6.72 -19.28
C GLY A 206 15.80 7.90 -18.32
N LEU A 207 14.80 8.80 -18.25
CA LEU A 207 14.73 9.84 -17.23
C LEU A 207 14.33 9.19 -15.90
N LYS A 208 14.98 9.58 -14.81
CA LYS A 208 14.84 8.93 -13.51
C LYS A 208 14.39 9.91 -12.44
N VAL A 209 13.64 9.40 -11.48
CA VAL A 209 13.49 9.97 -10.14
C VAL A 209 13.65 8.84 -9.13
N LYS A 210 14.43 9.07 -8.10
CA LYS A 210 14.77 8.06 -7.08
C LYS A 210 14.90 8.70 -5.72
N LEU A 211 14.55 7.96 -4.68
CA LEU A 211 14.87 8.29 -3.31
C LEU A 211 16.38 8.16 -3.08
N ASN A 212 17.00 9.14 -2.45
CA ASN A 212 18.40 9.09 -2.06
C ASN A 212 18.62 8.14 -0.86
N LYS A 213 19.87 7.84 -0.55
CA LYS A 213 20.23 6.97 0.57
C LYS A 213 19.84 7.51 1.94
N ASP A 214 19.60 8.83 2.04
CA ASP A 214 19.13 9.49 3.25
C ASP A 214 17.65 9.13 3.59
N GLY A 215 16.93 8.51 2.65
CA GLY A 215 15.52 8.13 2.82
C GLY A 215 14.54 9.31 2.81
N VAL A 216 14.99 10.52 2.49
CA VAL A 216 14.20 11.77 2.59
C VAL A 216 14.20 12.55 1.28
N THR A 217 15.38 12.74 0.67
CA THR A 217 15.55 13.57 -0.53
C THR A 217 15.49 12.74 -1.81
N ASN A 218 15.28 13.43 -2.94
CA ASN A 218 15.22 12.79 -4.25
C ASN A 218 16.43 13.13 -5.12
N SER A 219 16.72 12.24 -6.07
CA SER A 219 17.51 12.51 -7.26
C SER A 219 16.63 12.38 -8.49
N CYS A 220 16.38 13.49 -9.18
CA CYS A 220 15.54 13.59 -10.37
C CYS A 220 16.32 14.23 -11.51
N ASN A 221 16.20 13.69 -12.74
CA ASN A 221 16.78 14.24 -13.96
C ASN A 221 15.74 14.40 -15.08
N TRP A 222 14.49 14.65 -14.74
CA TRP A 222 13.39 14.82 -15.71
C TRP A 222 13.56 16.03 -16.65
N ASN A 223 14.53 16.89 -16.37
CA ASN A 223 14.95 18.02 -17.22
C ASN A 223 16.14 17.69 -18.14
N SER A 224 16.67 16.46 -18.12
CA SER A 224 17.90 16.12 -18.84
C SER A 224 17.78 16.39 -20.34
N THR A 225 18.83 17.00 -20.90
CA THR A 225 19.04 17.23 -22.32
C THR A 225 19.97 16.22 -22.96
N GLN A 226 20.59 15.34 -22.16
CA GLN A 226 21.62 14.40 -22.59
C GLN A 226 21.08 12.99 -22.87
N ASN A 227 19.86 12.68 -22.39
CA ASN A 227 19.24 11.38 -22.62
C ASN A 227 18.77 11.25 -24.07
N GLN A 228 18.65 10.00 -24.55
CA GLN A 228 18.09 9.72 -25.88
C GLN A 228 16.66 10.29 -26.05
N ILE A 229 15.88 10.30 -24.97
CA ILE A 229 14.63 11.04 -24.83
C ILE A 229 14.89 12.13 -23.79
N LYS A 230 14.75 13.38 -24.21
CA LYS A 230 15.00 14.55 -23.37
C LYS A 230 13.76 14.87 -22.54
N GLY A 231 13.93 15.60 -21.45
CA GLY A 231 12.80 16.08 -20.64
C GLY A 231 11.79 16.90 -21.45
N THR A 232 12.31 17.73 -22.36
CA THR A 232 11.47 18.53 -23.28
C THR A 232 10.71 17.68 -24.30
N ASP A 233 11.21 16.51 -24.72
CA ASP A 233 10.48 15.60 -25.62
C ASP A 233 9.23 15.03 -24.94
N VAL A 234 9.38 14.63 -23.66
CA VAL A 234 8.25 14.16 -22.85
C VAL A 234 7.24 15.29 -22.63
N ALA A 235 7.70 16.46 -22.21
CA ALA A 235 6.82 17.61 -21.97
C ALA A 235 6.05 18.03 -23.22
N ASN A 236 6.70 18.12 -24.38
CA ASN A 236 6.06 18.43 -25.66
C ASN A 236 5.02 17.37 -26.07
N SER A 237 5.32 16.08 -25.79
CA SER A 237 4.36 15.00 -26.03
C SER A 237 3.12 15.14 -25.17
N LEU A 238 3.28 15.48 -23.88
CA LEU A 238 2.18 15.73 -22.95
C LEU A 238 1.36 16.96 -23.37
N ILE A 239 1.98 18.06 -23.79
CA ILE A 239 1.29 19.23 -24.33
C ILE A 239 0.46 18.85 -25.57
N ARG A 240 1.02 18.04 -26.48
CA ARG A 240 0.32 17.52 -27.66
C ARG A 240 -0.89 16.67 -27.28
N ILE A 241 -0.74 15.78 -26.29
CA ILE A 241 -1.82 14.93 -25.78
C ILE A 241 -2.87 15.80 -25.10
N GLY A 242 -2.48 16.75 -24.26
CA GLY A 242 -3.39 17.66 -23.55
C GLY A 242 -4.28 18.48 -24.50
N LYS A 243 -3.74 18.88 -25.68
CA LYS A 243 -4.50 19.57 -26.72
C LYS A 243 -5.41 18.66 -27.56
N ASN A 244 -5.29 17.33 -27.41
CA ASN A 244 -6.09 16.40 -28.22
C ASN A 244 -7.55 16.39 -27.78
N LYS A 245 -8.47 16.55 -28.74
CA LYS A 245 -9.92 16.56 -28.48
C LYS A 245 -10.42 15.25 -27.84
N GLY A 246 -9.69 14.15 -27.97
CA GLY A 246 -9.99 12.85 -27.36
C GLY A 246 -9.45 12.69 -25.94
N PHE A 247 -8.70 13.67 -25.40
CA PHE A 247 -8.15 13.63 -24.05
C PHE A 247 -8.99 14.47 -23.07
N GLU A 248 -9.02 14.02 -21.81
CA GLU A 248 -9.58 14.78 -20.68
C GLU A 248 -8.70 14.58 -19.44
N ASN A 249 -8.11 15.67 -18.95
CA ASN A 249 -7.41 15.66 -17.67
C ASN A 249 -8.43 15.84 -16.54
N THR A 250 -8.72 14.77 -15.80
CA THR A 250 -9.75 14.79 -14.77
C THR A 250 -9.52 13.71 -13.71
N THR A 251 -9.97 13.96 -12.48
CA THR A 251 -10.11 12.99 -11.41
C THR A 251 -11.48 12.32 -11.40
N ASP A 252 -12.44 12.84 -12.18
CA ASP A 252 -13.84 12.40 -12.20
C ASP A 252 -14.20 11.58 -13.45
N TRP A 253 -13.37 10.59 -13.78
CA TRP A 253 -13.64 9.67 -14.89
C TRP A 253 -14.89 8.82 -14.69
N LEU A 254 -15.28 8.49 -13.44
CA LEU A 254 -16.48 7.70 -13.15
C LEU A 254 -17.76 8.41 -13.61
N THR A 255 -17.90 9.70 -13.30
CA THR A 255 -19.00 10.51 -13.83
C THR A 255 -18.95 10.61 -15.35
N GLY A 256 -17.75 10.75 -15.93
CA GLY A 256 -17.57 10.75 -17.39
C GLY A 256 -18.01 9.45 -18.05
N ILE A 257 -17.71 8.29 -17.45
CA ILE A 257 -18.16 6.97 -17.89
C ILE A 257 -19.69 6.87 -17.78
N LYS A 258 -20.27 7.24 -16.63
CA LYS A 258 -21.72 7.23 -16.40
C LYS A 258 -22.50 8.08 -17.41
N LYS A 259 -21.93 9.21 -17.80
CA LYS A 259 -22.49 10.10 -18.87
C LYS A 259 -22.19 9.59 -20.29
N GLY A 260 -21.50 8.47 -20.46
CA GLY A 260 -21.11 7.93 -21.76
C GLY A 260 -20.08 8.76 -22.52
N LYS A 261 -19.40 9.69 -21.86
CA LYS A 261 -18.34 10.54 -22.45
C LYS A 261 -16.98 9.84 -22.46
N VAL A 262 -16.59 9.20 -21.37
CA VAL A 262 -15.30 8.52 -21.22
C VAL A 262 -15.43 7.08 -21.71
N ILE A 263 -14.58 6.69 -22.66
CA ILE A 263 -14.51 5.33 -23.24
C ILE A 263 -13.25 4.57 -22.83
N ALA A 264 -12.29 5.25 -22.25
CA ALA A 264 -11.13 4.67 -21.63
C ALA A 264 -10.61 5.58 -20.51
N CYS A 265 -10.08 5.00 -19.44
CA CYS A 265 -9.46 5.76 -18.36
C CYS A 265 -8.32 4.98 -17.71
N VAL A 266 -7.42 5.71 -17.06
CA VAL A 266 -6.38 5.13 -16.21
C VAL A 266 -6.83 5.21 -14.76
N SER A 267 -6.90 4.05 -14.11
CA SER A 267 -7.19 3.94 -12.69
C SER A 267 -6.66 2.61 -12.14
N GLY A 268 -6.75 2.39 -10.84
CA GLY A 268 -6.36 1.15 -10.19
C GLY A 268 -7.54 0.22 -9.93
N ILE A 269 -7.23 -0.88 -9.23
CA ILE A 269 -8.19 -1.95 -8.91
C ILE A 269 -9.39 -1.44 -8.09
N TRP A 270 -9.22 -0.36 -7.33
CA TRP A 270 -10.26 0.25 -6.49
C TRP A 270 -11.49 0.73 -7.25
N ASP A 271 -11.37 1.02 -8.55
CA ASP A 271 -12.48 1.45 -9.41
C ASP A 271 -13.09 0.32 -10.24
N GLU A 272 -12.52 -0.92 -10.19
CA GLU A 272 -12.96 -2.02 -11.06
C GLU A 272 -14.45 -2.29 -10.95
N ALA A 273 -14.97 -2.43 -9.74
CA ALA A 273 -16.38 -2.78 -9.51
C ALA A 273 -17.32 -1.74 -10.14
N ALA A 274 -17.02 -0.45 -9.96
CA ALA A 274 -17.82 0.65 -10.51
C ALA A 274 -17.73 0.69 -12.04
N ILE A 275 -16.53 0.62 -12.61
CA ILE A 275 -16.30 0.67 -14.06
C ILE A 275 -16.92 -0.55 -14.75
N LYS A 276 -16.74 -1.75 -14.18
CA LYS A 276 -17.32 -3.00 -14.69
C LYS A 276 -18.85 -2.93 -14.71
N LYS A 277 -19.47 -2.39 -13.66
CA LYS A 277 -20.93 -2.16 -13.61
C LYS A 277 -21.38 -1.20 -14.71
N MET A 278 -20.64 -0.11 -14.95
CA MET A 278 -21.01 0.92 -15.94
C MET A 278 -20.79 0.50 -17.38
N TYR A 279 -19.69 -0.21 -17.69
CA TYR A 279 -19.42 -0.70 -19.04
C TYR A 279 -20.16 -2.01 -19.36
N GLY A 280 -20.58 -2.78 -18.35
CA GLY A 280 -21.28 -4.05 -18.49
C GLY A 280 -20.51 -5.04 -19.37
N LYS A 281 -21.17 -5.64 -20.36
CA LYS A 281 -20.55 -6.60 -21.31
C LYS A 281 -19.41 -6.03 -22.14
N ASN A 282 -19.29 -4.70 -22.20
CA ASN A 282 -18.23 -4.01 -22.92
C ASN A 282 -17.02 -3.65 -22.04
N TYR A 283 -17.02 -4.04 -20.75
CA TYR A 283 -15.89 -3.87 -19.86
C TYR A 283 -14.65 -4.62 -20.36
N ALA A 284 -13.51 -3.96 -20.29
CA ALA A 284 -12.20 -4.59 -20.43
C ALA A 284 -11.13 -3.78 -19.71
N ALA A 285 -10.04 -4.48 -19.34
CA ALA A 285 -8.85 -3.91 -18.76
C ALA A 285 -7.61 -4.40 -19.52
N SER A 286 -6.55 -3.59 -19.51
CA SER A 286 -5.26 -3.88 -20.13
C SER A 286 -4.14 -3.13 -19.43
N MET A 287 -2.91 -3.57 -19.57
CA MET A 287 -1.77 -2.73 -19.23
C MET A 287 -1.85 -1.39 -19.98
N LEU A 288 -1.16 -0.38 -19.48
CA LEU A 288 -1.09 0.94 -20.12
C LEU A 288 -0.56 0.85 -21.57
N PRO A 289 -1.01 1.74 -22.45
CA PRO A 289 -0.51 1.81 -23.83
C PRO A 289 0.92 2.33 -23.91
N ALA A 290 1.53 2.21 -25.07
CA ALA A 290 2.66 3.04 -25.43
C ALA A 290 2.18 4.36 -26.04
N TYR A 291 2.96 5.44 -25.87
CA TYR A 291 2.72 6.73 -26.50
C TYR A 291 3.88 7.14 -27.43
N ASN A 292 3.61 8.04 -28.35
CA ASN A 292 4.65 8.60 -29.21
C ASN A 292 5.36 9.76 -28.48
N CYS A 293 6.67 9.61 -28.27
CA CYS A 293 7.53 10.63 -27.69
C CYS A 293 8.62 10.99 -28.70
N ASN A 294 8.46 12.13 -29.38
CA ASN A 294 9.40 12.60 -30.38
C ASN A 294 9.77 11.52 -31.45
N GLY A 295 8.74 10.88 -32.03
CA GLY A 295 8.90 9.82 -33.05
C GLY A 295 9.26 8.44 -32.47
N LYS A 296 9.53 8.32 -31.16
CA LYS A 296 9.82 7.04 -30.49
C LYS A 296 8.59 6.51 -29.77
N LYS A 297 8.38 5.20 -29.86
CA LYS A 297 7.35 4.50 -29.11
C LYS A 297 7.86 4.23 -27.69
N VAL A 298 7.22 4.84 -26.68
CA VAL A 298 7.57 4.69 -25.27
C VAL A 298 6.43 4.00 -24.55
N GLN A 299 6.71 2.88 -23.90
CA GLN A 299 5.74 2.19 -23.06
C GLN A 299 5.46 3.02 -21.80
N MET A 300 4.17 3.26 -21.51
CA MET A 300 3.80 3.94 -20.27
C MET A 300 4.06 3.04 -19.06
N SER A 301 4.53 3.65 -17.99
CA SER A 301 4.90 2.99 -16.74
C SER A 301 3.88 3.23 -15.64
N THR A 302 4.06 2.58 -14.51
CA THR A 302 3.30 2.88 -13.29
C THR A 302 4.24 2.84 -12.09
N TYR A 303 3.89 3.59 -11.05
CA TYR A 303 4.28 3.17 -9.73
C TYR A 303 3.50 1.92 -9.36
N PHE A 304 4.17 1.01 -8.70
CA PHE A 304 3.60 -0.21 -8.19
C PHE A 304 3.89 -0.28 -6.70
N GLY A 305 2.92 -0.65 -5.93
CA GLY A 305 3.07 -0.69 -4.49
C GLY A 305 2.38 -1.91 -3.89
N TYR A 306 2.65 -2.09 -2.63
CA TYR A 306 2.15 -3.17 -1.81
C TYR A 306 1.50 -2.56 -0.59
N LYS A 307 0.31 -3.07 -0.25
CA LYS A 307 -0.26 -2.81 1.07
C LYS A 307 0.14 -3.94 2.00
N MET A 308 0.38 -3.58 3.24
CA MET A 308 0.84 -4.48 4.28
C MET A 308 0.25 -4.12 5.63
N LEU A 309 0.30 -5.06 6.55
CA LEU A 309 0.01 -4.81 7.94
C LEU A 309 1.32 -4.67 8.70
N GLY A 310 1.46 -3.59 9.46
CA GLY A 310 2.49 -3.42 10.47
C GLY A 310 1.92 -3.70 11.85
N VAL A 311 2.81 -4.05 12.78
CA VAL A 311 2.49 -4.22 14.21
C VAL A 311 3.20 -3.15 15.01
N ASN A 312 2.49 -2.54 15.94
CA ASN A 312 3.02 -1.53 16.83
C ASN A 312 3.88 -2.19 17.93
N PRO A 313 5.18 -1.84 18.06
CA PRO A 313 6.05 -2.43 19.06
C PRO A 313 5.61 -2.13 20.50
N TYR A 314 4.78 -1.11 20.70
CA TYR A 314 4.25 -0.69 22.00
C TYR A 314 2.84 -1.26 22.29
N SER A 315 2.34 -2.17 21.45
CA SER A 315 1.11 -2.91 21.73
C SER A 315 1.22 -3.64 23.08
N LYS A 316 0.20 -3.55 23.91
CA LYS A 316 0.10 -4.30 25.17
C LYS A 316 -0.13 -5.78 24.93
N ASN A 317 -0.71 -6.14 23.78
CA ASN A 317 -1.03 -7.49 23.36
C ASN A 317 -0.22 -7.85 22.09
N LYS A 318 1.09 -7.59 22.10
CA LYS A 318 1.93 -7.65 20.90
C LYS A 318 1.93 -9.03 20.22
N GLU A 319 1.96 -10.10 20.96
CA GLU A 319 1.89 -11.47 20.40
C GLU A 319 0.56 -11.71 19.67
N TRP A 320 -0.55 -11.26 20.24
CA TRP A 320 -1.87 -11.33 19.63
C TRP A 320 -1.99 -10.41 18.41
N ALA A 321 -1.35 -9.25 18.44
CA ALA A 321 -1.28 -8.35 17.29
C ALA A 321 -0.54 -9.00 16.10
N HIS A 322 0.57 -9.71 16.35
CA HIS A 322 1.26 -10.48 15.32
C HIS A 322 0.43 -11.67 14.82
N LYS A 323 -0.22 -12.44 15.71
CA LYS A 323 -1.15 -13.52 15.30
C LYS A 323 -2.25 -12.98 14.40
N LEU A 324 -2.87 -11.85 14.77
CA LEU A 324 -3.93 -11.21 13.97
C LEU A 324 -3.41 -10.72 12.61
N ALA A 325 -2.27 -10.04 12.58
CA ALA A 325 -1.68 -9.54 11.34
C ALA A 325 -1.32 -10.69 10.38
N GLN A 326 -0.77 -11.78 10.89
CA GLN A 326 -0.48 -12.99 10.12
C GLN A 326 -1.79 -13.65 9.63
N TYR A 327 -2.82 -13.71 10.47
CA TYR A 327 -4.13 -14.25 10.08
C TYR A 327 -4.78 -13.45 8.95
N ILE A 328 -4.83 -12.12 9.07
CA ILE A 328 -5.37 -11.25 8.01
C ILE A 328 -4.59 -11.43 6.69
N SER A 329 -3.28 -11.69 6.77
CA SER A 329 -2.40 -11.82 5.60
C SER A 329 -2.26 -13.23 5.04
N ASN A 330 -2.93 -14.24 5.60
CA ASN A 330 -2.86 -15.62 5.15
C ASN A 330 -3.54 -15.85 3.78
N GLU A 331 -3.36 -17.04 3.20
CA GLU A 331 -3.90 -17.42 1.89
C GLU A 331 -5.41 -17.20 1.80
N ASP A 332 -6.18 -17.72 2.77
CA ASP A 332 -7.64 -17.71 2.71
C ASP A 332 -8.22 -16.30 2.87
N ASN A 333 -7.65 -15.49 3.76
CA ASN A 333 -8.08 -14.12 3.98
C ASN A 333 -7.67 -13.19 2.83
N GLN A 334 -6.57 -13.45 2.11
CA GLN A 334 -6.27 -12.73 0.87
C GLN A 334 -7.20 -13.14 -0.29
N LYS A 335 -7.64 -14.40 -0.38
CA LYS A 335 -8.72 -14.82 -1.30
C LYS A 335 -10.03 -14.11 -0.96
N LEU A 336 -10.42 -14.11 0.32
CA LEU A 336 -11.61 -13.41 0.79
C LEU A 336 -11.54 -11.90 0.49
N ARG A 337 -10.36 -11.29 0.64
CA ARG A 337 -10.15 -9.89 0.27
C ARG A 337 -10.37 -9.66 -1.22
N PHE A 338 -9.88 -10.56 -2.07
CA PHE A 338 -10.15 -10.48 -3.50
C PHE A 338 -11.64 -10.60 -3.81
N GLU A 339 -12.36 -11.55 -3.21
CA GLU A 339 -13.79 -11.73 -3.40
C GLU A 339 -14.60 -10.49 -3.01
N MET A 340 -14.29 -9.88 -1.88
CA MET A 340 -15.03 -8.74 -1.32
C MET A 340 -14.59 -7.39 -1.89
N ARG A 341 -13.31 -7.26 -2.26
CA ARG A 341 -12.68 -5.99 -2.60
C ARG A 341 -12.09 -5.95 -4.02
N GLY A 342 -12.00 -7.09 -4.71
CA GLY A 342 -11.34 -7.19 -6.01
C GLY A 342 -9.83 -7.01 -5.98
N GLN A 343 -9.20 -6.92 -4.80
CA GLN A 343 -7.79 -6.59 -4.64
C GLN A 343 -6.90 -7.82 -4.81
N GLY A 344 -5.87 -7.72 -5.67
CA GLY A 344 -4.96 -8.81 -6.00
C GLY A 344 -4.04 -9.18 -4.83
N PRO A 345 -3.90 -10.48 -4.51
CA PRO A 345 -3.14 -10.95 -3.36
C PRO A 345 -1.63 -10.85 -3.58
N SER A 346 -0.89 -10.66 -2.48
CA SER A 346 0.55 -10.86 -2.42
C SER A 346 0.92 -12.33 -2.18
N ASN A 347 0.02 -13.12 -1.59
CA ASN A 347 0.23 -14.54 -1.31
C ASN A 347 0.25 -15.34 -2.62
N ILE A 348 1.30 -16.16 -2.80
CA ILE A 348 1.57 -16.93 -4.02
C ILE A 348 0.45 -17.94 -4.30
N LYS A 349 -0.05 -18.63 -3.27
CA LYS A 349 -1.11 -19.64 -3.43
C LYS A 349 -2.45 -18.96 -3.71
N ALA A 350 -2.80 -17.91 -2.99
CA ALA A 350 -3.99 -17.12 -3.26
C ALA A 350 -4.01 -16.62 -4.71
N GLY A 351 -2.88 -16.09 -5.21
CA GLY A 351 -2.76 -15.62 -6.59
C GLY A 351 -2.97 -16.68 -7.68
N LYS A 352 -2.95 -17.97 -7.32
CA LYS A 352 -3.21 -19.10 -8.22
C LYS A 352 -4.68 -19.51 -8.28
N ALA A 353 -5.56 -18.93 -7.48
CA ALA A 353 -7.00 -19.22 -7.51
C ALA A 353 -7.61 -18.85 -8.87
N ASP A 354 -8.54 -19.67 -9.35
CA ASP A 354 -9.07 -19.54 -10.73
C ASP A 354 -9.86 -18.25 -10.94
N GLU A 355 -10.58 -17.78 -9.94
CA GLU A 355 -11.31 -16.51 -9.95
C GLU A 355 -10.36 -15.32 -10.11
N ILE A 356 -9.19 -15.37 -9.47
CA ILE A 356 -8.16 -14.32 -9.56
C ILE A 356 -7.51 -14.33 -10.95
N LYS A 357 -7.18 -15.51 -11.47
CA LYS A 357 -6.64 -15.67 -12.83
C LYS A 357 -7.61 -15.17 -13.92
N LYS A 358 -8.91 -15.26 -13.69
CA LYS A 358 -9.95 -14.82 -14.65
C LYS A 358 -10.22 -13.31 -14.57
N SER A 359 -9.76 -12.59 -13.52
CA SER A 359 -9.95 -11.16 -13.41
C SER A 359 -9.12 -10.40 -14.44
N GLN A 360 -9.79 -9.68 -15.34
CA GLN A 360 -9.13 -8.86 -16.36
C GLN A 360 -8.31 -7.73 -15.74
N ALA A 361 -8.77 -7.14 -14.63
CA ALA A 361 -8.07 -6.09 -13.91
C ALA A 361 -6.78 -6.63 -13.28
N VAL A 362 -6.84 -7.78 -12.61
CA VAL A 362 -5.65 -8.43 -12.03
C VAL A 362 -4.65 -8.79 -13.13
N GLN A 363 -5.11 -9.35 -14.25
CA GLN A 363 -4.22 -9.66 -15.38
C GLN A 363 -3.59 -8.38 -15.99
N ALA A 364 -4.34 -7.28 -16.06
CA ALA A 364 -3.83 -6.00 -16.57
C ALA A 364 -2.73 -5.42 -15.65
N ILE A 365 -2.93 -5.46 -14.32
CA ILE A 365 -1.92 -4.95 -13.39
C ILE A 365 -0.69 -5.85 -13.32
N LEU A 366 -0.84 -7.16 -13.38
CA LEU A 366 0.28 -8.10 -13.46
C LEU A 366 1.12 -7.86 -14.73
N ALA A 367 0.48 -7.69 -15.88
CA ALA A 367 1.18 -7.35 -17.12
C ALA A 367 1.89 -5.98 -17.02
N GLN A 368 1.32 -5.03 -16.30
CA GLN A 368 1.89 -3.69 -16.08
C GLN A 368 3.13 -3.73 -15.17
N GLN A 369 3.28 -4.71 -14.29
CA GLN A 369 4.42 -4.83 -13.36
C GLN A 369 5.77 -4.80 -14.07
N THR A 370 5.87 -5.37 -15.29
CA THR A 370 7.10 -5.34 -16.10
C THR A 370 7.61 -3.92 -16.37
N TYR A 371 6.72 -2.94 -16.34
CA TYR A 371 7.00 -1.52 -16.60
C TYR A 371 6.72 -0.67 -15.37
N SER A 372 6.99 -1.19 -14.20
CA SER A 372 6.70 -0.50 -12.94
C SER A 372 7.94 -0.28 -12.08
N GLU A 373 7.86 0.69 -11.18
CA GLU A 373 8.84 0.97 -10.14
C GLU A 373 8.14 1.05 -8.79
N LEU A 374 8.83 0.68 -7.71
CA LEU A 374 8.32 0.90 -6.36
C LEU A 374 8.17 2.40 -6.08
N GLN A 375 7.08 2.78 -5.42
CA GLN A 375 6.82 4.16 -5.02
C GLN A 375 7.68 4.56 -3.81
N ARG A 376 8.99 4.66 -4.01
CA ARG A 376 9.93 5.11 -2.97
C ARG A 376 10.47 6.47 -3.35
N LEU A 377 9.87 7.53 -2.80
CA LEU A 377 10.14 8.93 -3.13
C LEU A 377 10.11 9.80 -1.86
N GLY A 378 10.97 10.80 -1.83
CA GLY A 378 10.94 11.83 -0.80
C GLY A 378 9.79 12.81 -1.00
N GLY A 379 9.37 13.48 0.08
CA GLY A 379 8.20 14.36 0.10
C GLY A 379 8.19 15.46 -0.96
N ASN A 380 9.37 15.99 -1.31
CA ASN A 380 9.53 17.06 -2.31
C ASN A 380 9.18 16.67 -3.76
N PHE A 381 8.90 15.38 -4.03
CA PHE A 381 8.45 14.95 -5.35
C PHE A 381 7.03 15.43 -5.68
N TRP A 382 6.11 15.38 -4.71
CA TRP A 382 4.68 15.41 -4.99
C TRP A 382 4.16 16.76 -5.51
N THR A 383 4.43 17.85 -4.80
CA THR A 383 3.93 19.19 -5.19
C THR A 383 4.54 19.66 -6.52
N PRO A 384 5.87 19.60 -6.74
CA PRO A 384 6.43 20.05 -8.02
C PRO A 384 5.97 19.20 -9.22
N SER A 385 5.85 17.88 -9.08
CA SER A 385 5.36 17.01 -10.17
C SER A 385 3.86 17.26 -10.46
N SER A 386 3.05 17.51 -9.43
CA SER A 386 1.65 17.95 -9.59
C SER A 386 1.57 19.28 -10.38
N ASN A 387 2.38 20.26 -10.03
CA ASN A 387 2.44 21.54 -10.71
C ASN A 387 2.86 21.39 -12.19
N LEU A 388 3.85 20.51 -12.44
CA LEU A 388 4.27 20.17 -13.80
C LEU A 388 3.10 19.56 -14.60
N GLY A 389 2.43 18.56 -14.04
CA GLY A 389 1.29 17.90 -14.71
C GLY A 389 0.15 18.86 -15.04
N LYS A 390 -0.22 19.75 -14.10
CA LYS A 390 -1.22 20.81 -14.32
C LYS A 390 -0.81 21.76 -15.45
N ALA A 391 0.44 22.21 -15.43
CA ALA A 391 0.93 23.15 -16.44
C ALA A 391 0.97 22.53 -17.85
N LEU A 392 1.37 21.25 -17.96
CA LEU A 392 1.39 20.52 -19.24
C LEU A 392 -0.02 20.25 -19.76
N ALA A 393 -0.95 19.83 -18.90
CA ALA A 393 -2.34 19.56 -19.28
C ALA A 393 -3.05 20.81 -19.79
N ASN A 394 -2.82 21.96 -19.16
CA ASN A 394 -3.44 23.23 -19.48
C ASN A 394 -2.67 24.04 -20.53
N ASN A 395 -1.50 23.56 -20.98
CA ASN A 395 -0.57 24.29 -21.84
C ASN A 395 -0.30 25.72 -21.31
N SER A 396 -0.10 25.83 -19.99
CA SER A 396 0.04 27.12 -19.28
C SER A 396 1.51 27.50 -18.99
N ILE A 397 2.48 26.79 -19.59
CA ILE A 397 3.90 27.10 -19.43
C ILE A 397 4.21 28.32 -20.26
N SER A 398 4.58 29.42 -19.60
CA SER A 398 5.08 30.63 -20.23
C SER A 398 6.61 30.60 -20.31
N GLY A 399 7.17 31.11 -21.42
CA GLY A 399 8.60 31.18 -21.63
C GLY A 399 9.26 29.88 -22.09
N ASN A 400 10.52 29.69 -21.71
CA ASN A 400 11.32 28.55 -22.16
C ASN A 400 10.96 27.27 -21.38
N LEU A 401 10.57 26.22 -22.09
CA LEU A 401 10.16 24.93 -21.52
C LEU A 401 11.29 24.27 -20.71
N GLN A 402 12.55 24.34 -21.19
CA GLN A 402 13.69 23.78 -20.48
C GLN A 402 13.87 24.47 -19.12
N ASN A 403 13.83 25.80 -19.08
CA ASN A 403 13.96 26.56 -17.84
C ASN A 403 12.84 26.21 -16.85
N TYR A 404 11.62 25.94 -17.34
CA TYR A 404 10.52 25.50 -16.49
C TYR A 404 10.81 24.11 -15.89
N LEU A 405 11.28 23.15 -16.70
CA LEU A 405 11.67 21.81 -16.23
C LEU A 405 12.83 21.91 -15.24
N ASP A 406 13.82 22.76 -15.47
CA ASP A 406 14.96 22.96 -14.56
C ASP A 406 14.48 23.44 -13.18
N LYS A 407 13.51 24.37 -13.15
CA LYS A 407 12.89 24.83 -11.91
C LYS A 407 12.17 23.69 -11.16
N ILE A 408 11.37 22.89 -11.88
CA ILE A 408 10.64 21.74 -11.29
C ILE A 408 11.63 20.72 -10.72
N VAL A 409 12.67 20.34 -11.48
CA VAL A 409 13.65 19.36 -11.04
C VAL A 409 14.47 19.87 -9.85
N LYS A 410 14.80 21.17 -9.83
CA LYS A 410 15.45 21.79 -8.66
C LYS A 410 14.60 21.68 -7.39
N GLN A 411 13.27 21.87 -7.51
CA GLN A 411 12.35 21.71 -6.38
C GLN A 411 12.24 20.24 -5.91
N ILE A 412 12.17 19.29 -6.85
CA ILE A 412 12.14 17.85 -6.51
C ILE A 412 13.42 17.42 -5.78
N ASN A 413 14.58 17.95 -6.19
CA ASN A 413 15.90 17.63 -5.64
C ASN A 413 16.28 18.46 -4.40
N ALA A 414 15.41 19.34 -3.92
CA ALA A 414 15.72 20.18 -2.77
C ALA A 414 16.01 19.33 -1.51
N SER A 415 16.98 19.79 -0.72
CA SER A 415 17.40 19.10 0.51
C SER A 415 16.47 19.33 1.70
N THR A 416 15.62 20.35 1.64
CA THR A 416 14.63 20.68 2.68
C THR A 416 13.23 20.39 2.18
N VAL A 417 12.41 19.77 3.02
CA VAL A 417 10.97 19.64 2.77
C VAL A 417 10.37 21.04 2.91
N GLN A 418 9.87 21.60 1.83
CA GLN A 418 9.15 22.88 1.84
C GLN A 418 7.66 22.63 2.07
#